data_04eb4b65b5aa546f5a7d9e319a19db07
#
_entry.id   04eb4b65b5aa546f5a7d9e319a19db07
#
_cell.length_a   1.000
_cell.length_b   1.000
_cell.length_c   1.000
_cell.angle_alpha   90.00
_cell.angle_beta   90.00
_cell.angle_gamma   90.00
#
_symmetry.space_group_name_H-M   'P 1'
#
loop_
_entity.id
_entity.type
_entity.pdbx_description
1 polymer ?
#
loop_
_entity_poly.entity_id
_entity_poly.type
_entity_poly.pdbx_seq_one_letter_code
_entity_poly.pdbx_strand_id
1 'polypeptide(L)'
;MFTGIVEEIGEVTTLNTTSPDGGTTLTIALPPTSTLLSDCHLGDSIAINGVCLTVTTFLPQSFTVGIAPETLRLTNLGSLTPSSRVNLERAVRADTRMGGHFVQGHVDTTATILSKIPDGNAITFRFAPKNKDVLRYVVYKGFIALDGASLTVTKVNDEEGWWEVMLIAYTQEKIVTAAKGVGETVNVEVDMTAKYVEKSIQGYLAGMMEDGQGLPWLQKMVERIVAQGFS
;
A
#
# COMPACT_ATOMS: atom_id res chain seq x y z
N MET A 1 7.09 10.50 0.55
CA MET A 1 5.83 10.48 -0.23
C MET A 1 6.15 10.06 -1.66
N PHE A 2 5.24 9.31 -2.29
CA PHE A 2 5.39 8.65 -3.58
C PHE A 2 4.13 8.84 -4.42
N THR A 3 4.17 8.44 -5.68
CA THR A 3 3.01 8.53 -6.59
C THR A 3 2.31 7.18 -6.78
N GLY A 4 2.96 6.09 -6.39
CA GLY A 4 2.53 4.73 -6.70
C GLY A 4 2.83 4.31 -8.14
N ILE A 5 3.75 5.00 -8.81
CA ILE A 5 4.25 4.61 -10.13
C ILE A 5 5.62 3.97 -9.95
N VAL A 6 5.67 2.65 -10.10
CA VAL A 6 6.91 1.88 -10.00
C VAL A 6 7.88 2.34 -11.09
N GLU A 7 9.07 2.79 -10.69
CA GLU A 7 10.10 3.26 -11.61
C GLU A 7 10.96 2.10 -12.12
N GLU A 8 11.26 1.15 -11.23
CA GLU A 8 12.17 0.05 -11.53
C GLU A 8 11.88 -1.20 -10.69
N ILE A 9 12.36 -2.34 -11.13
CA ILE A 9 12.37 -3.57 -10.35
C ILE A 9 13.80 -3.87 -9.93
N GLY A 10 14.04 -3.91 -8.60
CA GLY A 10 15.30 -4.30 -7.99
C GLY A 10 15.31 -5.77 -7.58
N GLU A 11 16.47 -6.27 -7.21
CA GLU A 11 16.68 -7.62 -6.70
C GLU A 11 17.30 -7.57 -5.30
N VAL A 12 16.75 -8.31 -4.37
CA VAL A 12 17.29 -8.46 -3.02
C VAL A 12 18.60 -9.23 -3.08
N THR A 13 19.68 -8.66 -2.56
CA THR A 13 20.94 -9.37 -2.39
C THR A 13 21.09 -9.95 -0.99
N THR A 14 20.68 -9.21 0.03
CA THR A 14 20.74 -9.64 1.42
C THR A 14 19.58 -9.06 2.23
N LEU A 15 19.00 -9.87 3.10
CA LEU A 15 18.19 -9.45 4.23
C LEU A 15 18.91 -9.91 5.50
N ASN A 16 19.51 -8.99 6.23
CA ASN A 16 20.24 -9.29 7.46
C ASN A 16 19.43 -8.87 8.68
N THR A 17 18.95 -9.84 9.45
CA THR A 17 18.14 -9.63 10.67
C THR A 17 18.98 -9.66 11.94
N THR A 18 20.31 -9.81 11.85
CA THR A 18 21.23 -9.97 12.98
C THR A 18 22.36 -8.96 12.94
N SER A 19 22.09 -7.73 12.55
CA SER A 19 23.07 -6.64 12.59
C SER A 19 23.61 -6.45 14.02
N PRO A 20 24.90 -6.09 14.19
CA PRO A 20 25.53 -5.95 15.52
C PRO A 20 24.82 -4.96 16.46
N ASP A 21 24.09 -4.00 15.89
CA ASP A 21 23.25 -3.01 16.58
C ASP A 21 21.82 -3.49 16.87
N GLY A 22 21.50 -4.76 16.52
CA GLY A 22 20.18 -5.36 16.67
C GLY A 22 19.17 -4.94 15.59
N GLY A 23 19.60 -4.16 14.58
CA GLY A 23 18.74 -3.72 13.48
C GLY A 23 18.59 -4.76 12.37
N THR A 24 17.57 -4.58 11.51
CA THR A 24 17.42 -5.32 10.26
C THR A 24 17.83 -4.44 9.10
N THR A 25 18.65 -4.96 8.20
CA THR A 25 19.06 -4.26 6.97
C THR A 25 18.69 -5.05 5.73
N LEU A 26 18.31 -4.34 4.67
CA LEU A 26 17.96 -4.90 3.37
C LEU A 26 18.82 -4.24 2.30
N THR A 27 19.52 -5.04 1.50
CA THR A 27 20.31 -4.55 0.38
C THR A 27 19.69 -4.98 -0.94
N ILE A 28 19.52 -4.01 -1.84
CA ILE A 28 18.90 -4.17 -3.16
C ILE A 28 19.96 -3.90 -4.24
N ALA A 29 20.07 -4.79 -5.20
CA ALA A 29 20.80 -4.57 -6.45
C ALA A 29 19.86 -4.03 -7.53
N LEU A 30 20.40 -3.17 -8.37
CA LEU A 30 19.73 -2.56 -9.52
C LEU A 30 20.27 -3.13 -10.84
N PRO A 31 19.48 -3.11 -11.91
CA PRO A 31 19.98 -3.43 -13.25
C PRO A 31 21.16 -2.52 -13.63
N PRO A 32 22.13 -3.02 -14.44
CA PRO A 32 23.32 -2.23 -14.84
C PRO A 32 22.99 -0.91 -15.56
N THR A 33 21.81 -0.81 -16.17
CA THR A 33 21.34 0.36 -16.89
C THR A 33 20.53 1.33 -16.02
N SER A 34 20.34 1.01 -14.74
CA SER A 34 19.53 1.80 -13.82
C SER A 34 20.14 3.19 -13.60
N THR A 35 19.28 4.19 -13.57
CA THR A 35 19.58 5.56 -13.16
C THR A 35 18.91 5.94 -11.85
N LEU A 36 18.29 4.97 -11.15
CA LEU A 36 17.50 5.21 -9.95
C LEU A 36 18.29 5.95 -8.85
N LEU A 37 19.59 5.67 -8.74
CA LEU A 37 20.47 6.27 -7.73
C LEU A 37 21.28 7.47 -8.24
N SER A 38 21.04 7.97 -9.46
CA SER A 38 21.87 9.03 -10.07
C SER A 38 21.82 10.34 -9.29
N ASP A 39 20.73 10.63 -8.58
CA ASP A 39 20.52 11.81 -7.74
C ASP A 39 20.27 11.46 -6.27
N CYS A 40 20.56 10.22 -5.87
CA CYS A 40 20.33 9.72 -4.52
C CYS A 40 21.35 10.30 -3.52
N HIS A 41 20.89 10.61 -2.33
CA HIS A 41 21.70 11.01 -1.19
C HIS A 41 21.42 10.11 0.01
N LEU A 42 22.37 10.00 0.94
CA LEU A 42 22.14 9.35 2.23
C LEU A 42 21.01 10.04 2.98
N GLY A 43 20.08 9.27 3.49
CA GLY A 43 18.87 9.78 4.14
C GLY A 43 17.67 9.93 3.21
N ASP A 44 17.81 9.76 1.90
CA ASP A 44 16.68 9.75 0.98
C ASP A 44 15.76 8.57 1.25
N SER A 45 14.50 8.74 0.90
CA SER A 45 13.50 7.68 0.97
C SER A 45 13.30 7.01 -0.39
N ILE A 46 13.38 5.68 -0.40
CA ILE A 46 12.98 4.84 -1.54
C ILE A 46 11.89 3.89 -1.06
N ALA A 47 10.79 3.80 -1.82
CA ALA A 47 9.76 2.80 -1.57
C ALA A 47 10.21 1.44 -2.13
N ILE A 48 10.20 0.42 -1.27
CA ILE A 48 10.49 -0.98 -1.63
C ILE A 48 9.23 -1.80 -1.40
N ASN A 49 8.62 -2.32 -2.46
CA ASN A 49 7.29 -2.93 -2.40
C ASN A 49 6.28 -2.05 -1.60
N GLY A 50 6.30 -0.74 -1.86
CA GLY A 50 5.42 0.24 -1.22
C GLY A 50 5.79 0.61 0.21
N VAL A 51 6.93 0.16 0.73
CA VAL A 51 7.40 0.51 2.07
C VAL A 51 8.45 1.62 1.96
N CYS A 52 8.18 2.78 2.56
CA CYS A 52 9.10 3.92 2.64
C CYS A 52 10.28 3.55 3.56
N LEU A 53 11.48 3.46 3.00
CA LEU A 53 12.69 3.10 3.74
C LEU A 53 13.80 4.10 3.43
N THR A 54 14.60 4.39 4.47
CA THR A 54 15.69 5.36 4.39
C THR A 54 16.97 4.71 3.90
N VAL A 55 17.59 5.29 2.88
CA VAL A 55 18.89 4.86 2.34
C VAL A 55 19.99 5.18 3.34
N THR A 56 20.67 4.14 3.80
CA THR A 56 21.79 4.24 4.78
C THR A 56 23.15 4.16 4.12
N THR A 57 23.27 3.39 3.03
CA THR A 57 24.45 3.34 2.16
C THR A 57 24.03 3.06 0.74
N PHE A 58 24.81 3.51 -0.25
CA PHE A 58 24.59 3.14 -1.66
C PHE A 58 25.90 3.13 -2.47
N LEU A 59 25.87 2.35 -3.52
CA LEU A 59 26.88 2.25 -4.58
C LEU A 59 26.17 2.54 -5.92
N PRO A 60 26.87 2.68 -7.04
CA PRO A 60 26.21 2.99 -8.32
C PRO A 60 25.06 2.06 -8.72
N GLN A 61 25.12 0.78 -8.31
CA GLN A 61 24.16 -0.25 -8.71
C GLN A 61 23.53 -1.01 -7.51
N SER A 62 23.63 -0.47 -6.31
CA SER A 62 23.01 -1.08 -5.13
C SER A 62 22.84 -0.07 -4.00
N PHE A 63 21.85 -0.31 -3.14
CA PHE A 63 21.66 0.48 -1.94
C PHE A 63 21.18 -0.40 -0.78
N THR A 64 21.43 0.09 0.43
CA THR A 64 21.03 -0.58 1.67
C THR A 64 20.12 0.35 2.46
N VAL A 65 19.09 -0.23 3.07
CA VAL A 65 18.12 0.46 3.93
C VAL A 65 18.01 -0.25 5.28
N GLY A 66 17.65 0.51 6.32
CA GLY A 66 17.27 -0.03 7.62
C GLY A 66 15.78 -0.34 7.67
N ILE A 67 15.38 -1.43 8.34
CA ILE A 67 13.99 -1.82 8.53
C ILE A 67 13.67 -1.85 10.02
N ALA A 68 12.67 -1.06 10.44
CA ALA A 68 12.20 -1.04 11.83
C ALA A 68 11.41 -2.32 12.16
N PRO A 69 11.41 -2.78 13.43
CA PRO A 69 10.63 -3.96 13.84
C PRO A 69 9.12 -3.85 13.53
N GLU A 70 8.53 -2.65 13.66
CA GLU A 70 7.13 -2.42 13.29
C GLU A 70 6.87 -2.66 11.81
N THR A 71 7.77 -2.22 10.94
CA THR A 71 7.70 -2.44 9.51
C THR A 71 7.70 -3.94 9.17
N LEU A 72 8.53 -4.74 9.85
CA LEU A 72 8.55 -6.19 9.67
C LEU A 72 7.24 -6.87 10.13
N ARG A 73 6.56 -6.31 11.14
CA ARG A 73 5.27 -6.85 11.64
C ARG A 73 4.11 -6.59 10.67
N LEU A 74 4.11 -5.43 10.02
CA LEU A 74 2.99 -4.98 9.17
C LEU A 74 3.15 -5.33 7.70
N THR A 75 4.37 -5.68 7.27
CA THR A 75 4.69 -5.89 5.85
C THR A 75 5.18 -7.32 5.57
N ASN A 76 5.25 -7.66 4.29
CA ASN A 76 5.85 -8.93 3.85
C ASN A 76 7.37 -8.85 3.60
N LEU A 77 8.04 -7.74 3.97
CA LEU A 77 9.49 -7.58 3.72
C LEU A 77 10.33 -8.63 4.44
N GLY A 78 9.87 -9.11 5.61
CA GLY A 78 10.56 -10.16 6.36
C GLY A 78 10.59 -11.53 5.67
N SER A 79 9.76 -11.75 4.64
CA SER A 79 9.76 -12.98 3.84
C SER A 79 10.65 -12.93 2.60
N LEU A 80 11.27 -11.77 2.32
CA LEU A 80 12.17 -11.62 1.19
C LEU A 80 13.44 -12.46 1.39
N THR A 81 13.91 -13.04 0.31
CA THR A 81 15.14 -13.85 0.25
C THR A 81 16.05 -13.31 -0.86
N PRO A 82 17.33 -13.66 -0.87
CA PRO A 82 18.18 -13.35 -2.02
C PRO A 82 17.51 -13.75 -3.34
N SER A 83 17.65 -12.90 -4.35
CA SER A 83 17.00 -12.97 -5.67
C SER A 83 15.48 -12.68 -5.67
N SER A 84 14.86 -12.34 -4.54
CA SER A 84 13.49 -11.78 -4.55
C SER A 84 13.48 -10.47 -5.32
N ARG A 85 12.51 -10.32 -6.24
CA ARG A 85 12.30 -9.08 -6.99
C ARG A 85 11.37 -8.15 -6.22
N VAL A 86 11.66 -6.84 -6.26
CA VAL A 86 10.91 -5.81 -5.53
C VAL A 86 10.63 -4.60 -6.43
N ASN A 87 9.45 -4.01 -6.27
CA ASN A 87 9.11 -2.73 -6.88
C ASN A 87 9.86 -1.60 -6.18
N LEU A 88 10.40 -0.66 -6.96
CA LEU A 88 11.13 0.50 -6.47
C LEU A 88 10.52 1.79 -7.01
N GLU A 89 10.40 2.78 -6.14
CA GLU A 89 10.01 4.15 -6.48
C GLU A 89 10.77 5.12 -5.57
N ARG A 90 11.37 6.17 -6.16
CA ARG A 90 11.99 7.27 -5.40
C ARG A 90 10.93 8.18 -4.81
N ALA A 91 11.27 8.86 -3.72
CA ALA A 91 10.43 9.93 -3.20
C ALA A 91 10.12 10.97 -4.29
N VAL A 92 8.84 11.38 -4.37
CA VAL A 92 8.36 12.31 -5.39
C VAL A 92 9.04 13.67 -5.24
N ARG A 93 9.45 14.26 -6.35
CA ARG A 93 9.94 15.66 -6.41
C ARG A 93 8.75 16.60 -6.49
N ALA A 94 8.92 17.85 -6.03
CA ALA A 94 7.86 18.87 -6.05
C ALA A 94 7.43 19.28 -7.48
N ASP A 95 8.27 19.03 -8.49
CA ASP A 95 8.07 19.42 -9.88
C ASP A 95 7.64 18.25 -10.80
N THR A 96 7.41 17.05 -10.25
CA THR A 96 6.94 15.89 -11.04
C THR A 96 5.42 15.83 -11.14
N ARG A 97 4.94 15.10 -12.17
CA ARG A 97 3.51 14.78 -12.29
C ARG A 97 3.11 13.72 -11.29
N MET A 98 1.93 13.87 -10.69
CA MET A 98 1.31 12.86 -9.86
C MET A 98 0.51 11.89 -10.77
N GLY A 99 1.18 10.83 -11.26
CA GLY A 99 0.59 9.88 -12.22
C GLY A 99 -0.37 8.85 -11.60
N GLY A 100 -0.24 8.60 -10.30
CA GLY A 100 -1.10 7.71 -9.52
C GLY A 100 -1.94 8.48 -8.51
N HIS A 101 -1.68 8.25 -7.21
CA HIS A 101 -2.29 8.98 -6.09
C HIS A 101 -1.25 9.30 -5.01
N PHE A 102 -1.64 9.97 -3.93
CA PHE A 102 -0.74 10.24 -2.81
C PHE A 102 -0.46 8.96 -2.01
N VAL A 103 0.69 8.34 -2.26
CA VAL A 103 1.18 7.16 -1.54
C VAL A 103 2.25 7.60 -0.55
N GLN A 104 2.07 7.24 0.73
CA GLN A 104 3.03 7.62 1.77
C GLN A 104 4.20 6.63 1.87
N GLY A 105 3.99 5.38 1.45
CA GLY A 105 4.88 4.26 1.73
C GLY A 105 4.68 3.72 3.16
N HIS A 106 3.53 3.99 3.77
CA HIS A 106 3.17 3.57 5.12
C HIS A 106 2.11 2.46 5.05
N VAL A 107 2.59 1.26 4.87
CA VAL A 107 1.77 0.05 4.68
C VAL A 107 0.86 -0.19 5.89
N ASP A 108 -0.43 -0.38 5.63
CA ASP A 108 -1.45 -0.63 6.65
C ASP A 108 -1.53 -2.10 7.05
N THR A 109 -1.36 -2.98 6.07
CA THR A 109 -1.49 -4.43 6.25
C THR A 109 -0.91 -5.16 5.03
N THR A 110 -0.94 -6.48 5.07
CA THR A 110 -0.76 -7.32 3.88
C THR A 110 -2.09 -7.88 3.40
N ALA A 111 -2.16 -8.27 2.13
CA ALA A 111 -3.28 -9.03 1.59
C ALA A 111 -2.80 -10.26 0.84
N THR A 112 -3.59 -11.33 0.90
CA THR A 112 -3.34 -12.57 0.18
C THR A 112 -4.05 -12.55 -1.18
N ILE A 113 -3.38 -13.00 -2.23
CA ILE A 113 -3.98 -13.21 -3.55
C ILE A 113 -4.88 -14.44 -3.48
N LEU A 114 -6.19 -14.24 -3.64
CA LEU A 114 -7.19 -15.33 -3.64
C LEU A 114 -7.39 -15.92 -5.03
N SER A 115 -7.30 -15.10 -6.08
CA SER A 115 -7.43 -15.56 -7.46
C SER A 115 -6.68 -14.67 -8.42
N LYS A 116 -6.30 -15.23 -9.57
CA LYS A 116 -5.62 -14.59 -10.69
C LYS A 116 -6.26 -15.11 -11.96
N ILE A 117 -7.11 -14.29 -12.60
CA ILE A 117 -7.96 -14.72 -13.71
C ILE A 117 -7.63 -13.86 -14.94
N PRO A 118 -7.18 -14.47 -16.05
CA PRO A 118 -7.02 -13.77 -17.32
C PRO A 118 -8.34 -13.18 -17.80
N ASP A 119 -8.31 -11.95 -18.34
CA ASP A 119 -9.45 -11.25 -18.90
C ASP A 119 -8.97 -10.46 -20.14
N GLY A 120 -9.08 -11.07 -21.32
CA GLY A 120 -8.53 -10.56 -22.55
C GLY A 120 -7.01 -10.37 -22.46
N ASN A 121 -6.54 -9.12 -22.65
CA ASN A 121 -5.13 -8.74 -22.49
C ASN A 121 -4.77 -8.27 -21.07
N ALA A 122 -5.70 -8.39 -20.13
CA ALA A 122 -5.54 -8.02 -18.74
C ALA A 122 -5.60 -9.25 -17.81
N ILE A 123 -5.29 -9.05 -16.54
CA ILE A 123 -5.43 -10.06 -15.49
C ILE A 123 -6.17 -9.42 -14.33
N THR A 124 -7.26 -10.03 -13.88
CA THR A 124 -7.98 -9.66 -12.67
C THR A 124 -7.42 -10.43 -11.48
N PHE A 125 -6.99 -9.70 -10.46
CA PHE A 125 -6.53 -10.23 -9.19
C PHE A 125 -7.58 -9.96 -8.12
N ARG A 126 -7.86 -10.95 -7.26
CA ARG A 126 -8.67 -10.80 -6.06
C ARG A 126 -7.78 -10.92 -4.83
N PHE A 127 -8.00 -10.03 -3.86
CA PHE A 127 -7.21 -9.92 -2.63
C PHE A 127 -8.10 -9.97 -1.40
N ALA A 128 -7.63 -10.66 -0.35
CA ALA A 128 -8.21 -10.58 0.99
C ALA A 128 -7.18 -9.98 1.96
N PRO A 129 -7.51 -8.92 2.69
CA PRO A 129 -6.58 -8.31 3.64
C PRO A 129 -6.43 -9.17 4.89
N LYS A 130 -5.23 -9.15 5.49
CA LYS A 130 -4.97 -9.76 6.80
C LYS A 130 -5.76 -9.01 7.89
N ASN A 131 -5.78 -7.68 7.84
CA ASN A 131 -6.64 -6.84 8.69
C ASN A 131 -7.86 -6.38 7.88
N LYS A 132 -9.05 -6.88 8.23
CA LYS A 132 -10.30 -6.55 7.54
C LYS A 132 -10.76 -5.11 7.75
N ASP A 133 -10.29 -4.41 8.78
CA ASP A 133 -10.68 -3.03 9.06
C ASP A 133 -10.32 -2.07 7.91
N VAL A 134 -9.34 -2.44 7.08
CA VAL A 134 -8.95 -1.61 5.93
C VAL A 134 -10.00 -1.57 4.82
N LEU A 135 -10.93 -2.54 4.77
CA LEU A 135 -11.97 -2.62 3.73
C LEU A 135 -12.85 -1.37 3.69
N ARG A 136 -13.14 -0.75 4.84
CA ARG A 136 -13.92 0.50 4.91
C ARG A 136 -13.31 1.66 4.11
N TYR A 137 -12.04 1.57 3.74
CA TYR A 137 -11.34 2.56 2.91
C TYR A 137 -11.22 2.12 1.44
N VAL A 138 -11.58 0.87 1.12
CA VAL A 138 -11.49 0.32 -0.23
C VAL A 138 -12.83 0.53 -0.93
N VAL A 139 -12.87 1.39 -1.93
CA VAL A 139 -14.10 1.74 -2.63
C VAL A 139 -14.00 1.44 -4.12
N TYR A 140 -15.15 1.05 -4.74
CA TYR A 140 -15.22 0.83 -6.18
C TYR A 140 -14.72 2.06 -6.95
N LYS A 141 -13.80 1.84 -7.91
CA LYS A 141 -13.13 2.89 -8.69
C LYS A 141 -12.23 3.83 -7.88
N GLY A 142 -12.00 3.56 -6.58
CA GLY A 142 -11.00 4.26 -5.79
C GLY A 142 -9.58 3.75 -6.04
N PHE A 143 -8.61 4.43 -5.44
CA PHE A 143 -7.21 4.03 -5.47
C PHE A 143 -6.88 3.06 -4.33
N ILE A 144 -5.92 2.17 -4.60
CA ILE A 144 -5.23 1.35 -3.60
C ILE A 144 -3.79 1.14 -4.04
N ALA A 145 -2.84 1.19 -3.12
CA ALA A 145 -1.45 0.85 -3.42
C ALA A 145 -1.16 -0.60 -3.01
N LEU A 146 -0.74 -1.43 -3.97
CA LEU A 146 -0.36 -2.83 -3.77
C LEU A 146 1.10 -3.02 -4.14
N ASP A 147 1.94 -3.45 -3.17
CA ASP A 147 3.40 -3.47 -3.31
C ASP A 147 3.93 -2.15 -3.90
N GLY A 148 3.33 -1.01 -3.50
CA GLY A 148 3.69 0.33 -3.96
C GLY A 148 3.08 0.77 -5.29
N ALA A 149 2.44 -0.12 -6.04
CA ALA A 149 1.78 0.25 -7.29
C ALA A 149 0.38 0.82 -7.04
N SER A 150 0.12 2.04 -7.52
CA SER A 150 -1.20 2.68 -7.52
C SER A 150 -2.11 1.98 -8.51
N LEU A 151 -3.17 1.36 -8.01
CA LEU A 151 -4.11 0.58 -8.81
C LEU A 151 -5.54 1.04 -8.56
N THR A 152 -6.41 0.80 -9.56
CA THR A 152 -7.83 1.09 -9.45
C THR A 152 -8.58 -0.14 -8.98
N VAL A 153 -9.40 0.02 -7.95
CA VAL A 153 -10.30 -1.01 -7.45
C VAL A 153 -11.44 -1.24 -8.46
N THR A 154 -11.59 -2.47 -8.93
CA THR A 154 -12.60 -2.83 -9.93
C THR A 154 -13.83 -3.49 -9.32
N LYS A 155 -13.71 -4.03 -8.11
CA LYS A 155 -14.83 -4.62 -7.35
C LYS A 155 -14.48 -4.69 -5.87
N VAL A 156 -15.49 -4.59 -5.01
CA VAL A 156 -15.39 -4.76 -3.56
C VAL A 156 -16.53 -5.67 -3.09
N ASN A 157 -16.23 -6.54 -2.15
CA ASN A 157 -17.23 -7.34 -1.43
C ASN A 157 -16.91 -7.29 0.07
N ASP A 158 -17.59 -6.40 0.78
CA ASP A 158 -17.39 -6.18 2.21
C ASP A 158 -17.85 -7.36 3.07
N GLU A 159 -18.90 -8.08 2.64
CA GLU A 159 -19.44 -9.24 3.37
C GLU A 159 -18.45 -10.41 3.35
N GLU A 160 -17.91 -10.74 2.19
CA GLU A 160 -16.91 -11.81 2.05
C GLU A 160 -15.51 -11.34 2.43
N GLY A 161 -15.24 -10.03 2.42
CA GLY A 161 -13.99 -9.43 2.87
C GLY A 161 -12.88 -9.45 1.82
N TRP A 162 -13.17 -9.05 0.56
CA TRP A 162 -12.19 -9.00 -0.52
C TRP A 162 -12.45 -7.86 -1.51
N TRP A 163 -11.43 -7.52 -2.31
CA TRP A 163 -11.54 -6.63 -3.47
C TRP A 163 -10.81 -7.17 -4.68
N GLU A 164 -11.07 -6.57 -5.85
CA GLU A 164 -10.38 -6.88 -7.10
C GLU A 164 -9.72 -5.64 -7.69
N VAL A 165 -8.59 -5.89 -8.37
CA VAL A 165 -7.96 -4.94 -9.29
C VAL A 165 -7.68 -5.65 -10.61
N MET A 166 -7.56 -4.86 -11.71
CA MET A 166 -7.21 -5.39 -13.02
C MET A 166 -5.88 -4.80 -13.47
N LEU A 167 -4.94 -5.66 -13.84
CA LEU A 167 -3.65 -5.27 -14.39
C LEU A 167 -3.68 -5.39 -15.92
N ILE A 168 -3.58 -4.25 -16.61
CA ILE A 168 -3.40 -4.21 -18.07
C ILE A 168 -2.00 -4.72 -18.45
N ALA A 169 -1.79 -5.13 -19.70
CA ALA A 169 -0.53 -5.71 -20.18
C ALA A 169 0.70 -4.87 -19.80
N TYR A 170 0.64 -3.56 -20.00
CA TYR A 170 1.74 -2.65 -19.63
C TYR A 170 2.10 -2.73 -18.13
N THR A 171 1.10 -2.72 -17.24
CA THR A 171 1.32 -2.81 -15.79
C THR A 171 1.91 -4.16 -15.40
N GLN A 172 1.47 -5.25 -16.06
CA GLN A 172 2.00 -6.59 -15.80
C GLN A 172 3.52 -6.70 -16.04
N GLU A 173 4.06 -5.93 -16.98
CA GLU A 173 5.51 -5.90 -17.27
C GLU A 173 6.29 -5.06 -16.26
N LYS A 174 5.65 -4.12 -15.58
CA LYS A 174 6.29 -3.09 -14.76
C LYS A 174 6.31 -3.36 -13.28
N ILE A 175 5.47 -4.26 -12.77
CA ILE A 175 5.36 -4.52 -11.33
C ILE A 175 5.52 -6.00 -10.99
N VAL A 176 6.13 -6.26 -9.83
CA VAL A 176 6.38 -7.64 -9.37
C VAL A 176 5.08 -8.39 -9.03
N THR A 177 4.02 -7.67 -8.65
CA THR A 177 2.74 -8.25 -8.28
C THR A 177 2.14 -9.11 -9.38
N ALA A 178 2.38 -8.76 -10.66
CA ALA A 178 1.90 -9.53 -11.80
C ALA A 178 2.49 -10.96 -11.88
N ALA A 179 3.71 -11.17 -11.38
CA ALA A 179 4.37 -12.48 -11.35
C ALA A 179 3.93 -13.34 -10.16
N LYS A 180 3.33 -12.74 -9.13
CA LYS A 180 2.88 -13.46 -7.94
C LYS A 180 1.73 -14.42 -8.24
N GLY A 181 1.69 -15.53 -7.50
CA GLY A 181 0.69 -16.58 -7.57
C GLY A 181 -0.39 -16.47 -6.47
N VAL A 182 -1.42 -17.29 -6.60
CA VAL A 182 -2.44 -17.46 -5.55
C VAL A 182 -1.79 -17.96 -4.25
N GLY A 183 -2.18 -17.37 -3.13
CA GLY A 183 -1.60 -17.65 -1.80
C GLY A 183 -0.42 -16.74 -1.43
N GLU A 184 0.21 -16.07 -2.39
CA GLU A 184 1.25 -15.08 -2.08
C GLU A 184 0.65 -13.78 -1.56
N THR A 185 1.48 -12.99 -0.89
CA THR A 185 1.04 -11.75 -0.24
C THR A 185 1.58 -10.50 -0.93
N VAL A 186 0.80 -9.42 -0.83
CA VAL A 186 1.19 -8.06 -1.21
C VAL A 186 1.09 -7.12 -0.01
N ASN A 187 1.93 -6.09 0.04
CA ASN A 187 1.76 -4.98 0.97
C ASN A 187 0.61 -4.08 0.48
N VAL A 188 -0.20 -3.60 1.40
CA VAL A 188 -1.38 -2.78 1.13
C VAL A 188 -1.28 -1.46 1.86
N GLU A 189 -1.39 -0.37 1.12
CA GLU A 189 -1.64 0.96 1.66
C GLU A 189 -2.96 1.47 1.06
N VAL A 190 -3.94 1.80 1.90
CA VAL A 190 -5.20 2.39 1.46
C VAL A 190 -5.03 3.89 1.23
N ASP A 191 -5.90 4.50 0.43
CA ASP A 191 -5.86 5.94 0.18
C ASP A 191 -5.97 6.72 1.51
N MET A 192 -4.94 7.51 1.82
CA MET A 192 -4.87 8.28 3.05
C MET A 192 -5.99 9.32 3.18
N THR A 193 -6.57 9.77 2.06
CA THR A 193 -7.70 10.71 2.05
C THR A 193 -8.87 10.16 2.83
N ALA A 194 -9.18 8.87 2.67
CA ALA A 194 -10.27 8.21 3.38
C ALA A 194 -10.02 8.17 4.91
N LYS A 195 -8.78 7.96 5.35
CA LYS A 195 -8.40 7.98 6.78
C LYS A 195 -8.59 9.37 7.39
N TYR A 196 -8.21 10.43 6.68
CA TYR A 196 -8.40 11.81 7.15
C TYR A 196 -9.88 12.17 7.23
N VAL A 197 -10.68 11.80 6.22
CA VAL A 197 -12.13 12.03 6.22
C VAL A 197 -12.78 11.33 7.41
N GLU A 198 -12.47 10.04 7.63
CA GLU A 198 -13.01 9.30 8.78
C GLU A 198 -12.65 9.97 10.10
N LYS A 199 -11.36 10.31 10.30
CA LYS A 199 -10.88 10.95 11.53
C LYS A 199 -11.56 12.30 11.78
N SER A 200 -11.79 13.09 10.74
CA SER A 200 -12.47 14.38 10.82
C SER A 200 -13.94 14.22 11.21
N ILE A 201 -14.64 13.25 10.60
CA ILE A 201 -16.05 12.97 10.93
C ILE A 201 -16.19 12.47 12.36
N GLN A 202 -15.32 11.54 12.79
CA GLN A 202 -15.33 11.03 14.17
C GLN A 202 -15.11 12.14 15.19
N GLY A 203 -14.14 13.03 14.93
CA GLY A 203 -13.87 14.18 15.80
C GLY A 203 -15.04 15.14 15.87
N TYR A 204 -15.68 15.43 14.74
CA TYR A 204 -16.88 16.28 14.70
C TYR A 204 -18.05 15.67 15.49
N LEU A 205 -18.33 14.38 15.30
CA LEU A 205 -19.41 13.69 16.02
C LEU A 205 -19.14 13.60 17.52
N ALA A 206 -17.88 13.34 17.94
CA ALA A 206 -17.50 13.29 19.34
C ALA A 206 -17.72 14.66 20.03
N GLY A 207 -17.30 15.77 19.39
CA GLY A 207 -17.51 17.11 19.92
C GLY A 207 -18.99 17.45 20.09
N MET A 208 -19.85 17.05 19.15
CA MET A 208 -21.30 17.26 19.28
C MET A 208 -21.92 16.48 20.46
N MET A 209 -21.35 15.32 20.81
CA MET A 209 -21.83 14.53 21.96
C MET A 209 -21.38 15.13 23.30
N GLU A 210 -20.14 15.66 23.38
CA GLU A 210 -19.60 16.29 24.58
C GLU A 210 -20.34 17.60 24.93
N ASP A 211 -20.73 18.38 23.93
CA ASP A 211 -21.47 19.64 24.12
C ASP A 211 -22.95 19.43 24.57
N GLY A 212 -23.41 18.20 24.75
CA GLY A 212 -24.76 17.87 25.17
C GLY A 212 -25.84 18.27 24.16
N GLN A 213 -25.47 18.75 22.98
CA GLN A 213 -26.41 19.16 21.94
C GLN A 213 -27.07 17.96 21.25
N GLY A 214 -26.57 16.74 21.48
CA GLY A 214 -27.01 15.52 20.79
C GLY A 214 -26.87 15.63 19.27
N LEU A 215 -27.40 14.66 18.56
CA LEU A 215 -27.54 14.73 17.10
C LEU A 215 -29.02 14.89 16.77
N PRO A 216 -29.59 16.14 16.71
CA PRO A 216 -31.03 16.36 16.53
C PRO A 216 -31.59 15.68 15.27
N TRP A 217 -30.76 15.56 14.24
CA TRP A 217 -31.11 14.84 13.00
C TRP A 217 -31.17 13.32 13.21
N LEU A 218 -30.29 12.75 14.03
CA LEU A 218 -30.29 11.33 14.38
C LEU A 218 -31.51 10.98 15.23
N GLN A 219 -31.83 11.82 16.21
CA GLN A 219 -33.06 11.67 17.02
C GLN A 219 -34.30 11.68 16.13
N LYS A 220 -34.44 12.65 15.22
CA LYS A 220 -35.51 12.70 14.23
C LYS A 220 -35.55 11.50 13.29
N MET A 221 -34.38 10.96 12.91
CA MET A 221 -34.32 9.77 12.08
C MET A 221 -34.78 8.52 12.83
N VAL A 222 -34.36 8.37 14.10
CA VAL A 222 -34.83 7.27 14.98
C VAL A 222 -36.33 7.38 15.21
N GLU A 223 -36.85 8.56 15.52
CA GLU A 223 -38.29 8.81 15.69
C GLU A 223 -39.08 8.42 14.43
N ARG A 224 -38.56 8.75 13.22
CA ARG A 224 -39.17 8.32 11.96
C ARG A 224 -39.20 6.81 11.77
N ILE A 225 -38.11 6.15 12.05
CA ILE A 225 -38.00 4.68 11.92
C ILE A 225 -38.95 4.00 12.89
N VAL A 226 -38.99 4.47 14.13
CA VAL A 226 -39.93 3.96 15.16
C VAL A 226 -41.40 4.21 14.78
N ALA A 227 -41.72 5.39 14.24
CA ALA A 227 -43.07 5.73 13.80
C ALA A 227 -43.56 4.94 12.58
N GLN A 228 -42.61 4.48 11.72
CA GLN A 228 -42.95 3.66 10.55
C GLN A 228 -43.14 2.18 10.86
N GLY A 229 -42.82 1.75 12.09
CA GLY A 229 -42.86 0.34 12.50
C GLY A 229 -41.82 -0.52 11.77
N PHE A 230 -41.26 -1.48 12.48
CA PHE A 230 -40.50 -2.55 11.84
C PHE A 230 -41.49 -3.47 11.11
N SER A 231 -41.75 -3.20 9.84
CA SER A 231 -42.53 -4.08 8.97
C SER A 231 -41.62 -4.98 8.15
#